data_bd8af254b9f4f80dc1429e2fe5232587
#
_entry.id   bd8af254b9f4f80dc1429e2fe5232587
#
_cell.length_a   1.000
_cell.length_b   1.000
_cell.length_c   1.000
_cell.angle_alpha   90.00
_cell.angle_beta   90.00
_cell.angle_gamma   90.00
#
_symmetry.space_group_name_H-M   'P 1'
#
loop_
_entity.id
_entity.type
_entity.pdbx_description
1 polymer ?
#
loop_
_entity_poly.entity_id
_entity_poly.type
_entity_poly.pdbx_seq_one_letter_code
_entity_poly.pdbx_strand_id
1 'polypeptide(L)'
;MESPVEFLTVEECHQVDAALLTSREKFTSRVAIYALRSLKTIATQQNCTIKQLSQETITNWIHSDPSLQETQDGSFRGFFSQIVLGAIRPLQAIANNGADGENDGAIENVTVAQVIAHYEAQAKASL
;
A
#
# COMPACT_ATOMS: atom_id res chain seq x y z
N MET A 1 -10.14 20.55 3.04
CA MET A 1 -10.49 20.08 1.70
C MET A 1 -9.99 18.66 1.49
N GLU A 2 -10.88 17.79 1.10
CA GLU A 2 -10.50 16.41 0.92
C GLU A 2 -10.00 16.15 -0.47
N SER A 3 -8.85 15.50 -0.54
CA SER A 3 -8.31 15.03 -1.79
C SER A 3 -9.10 13.79 -2.25
N PRO A 4 -9.42 13.65 -3.55
CA PRO A 4 -10.05 12.41 -4.03
C PRO A 4 -9.18 11.18 -3.84
N VAL A 5 -7.89 11.35 -3.50
CA VAL A 5 -6.99 10.25 -3.23
C VAL A 5 -6.74 10.07 -1.73
N GLU A 6 -7.60 10.65 -0.89
CA GLU A 6 -7.51 10.51 0.56
C GLU A 6 -8.05 9.13 0.95
N PHE A 7 -7.17 8.16 1.07
CA PHE A 7 -7.54 6.77 1.34
C PHE A 7 -6.87 6.20 2.58
N LEU A 8 -6.14 7.03 3.32
CA LEU A 8 -5.46 6.63 4.54
C LEU A 8 -6.21 7.16 5.76
N THR A 9 -5.98 6.51 6.91
CA THR A 9 -6.45 7.02 8.17
C THR A 9 -5.67 8.29 8.54
N VAL A 10 -6.21 9.08 9.46
CA VAL A 10 -5.53 10.30 9.94
C VAL A 10 -4.16 9.96 10.51
N GLU A 11 -4.07 8.87 11.27
CA GLU A 11 -2.79 8.47 11.85
C GLU A 11 -1.78 8.07 10.78
N GLU A 12 -2.21 7.32 9.77
CA GLU A 12 -1.33 6.95 8.66
C GLU A 12 -0.84 8.18 7.92
N CYS A 13 -1.72 9.16 7.69
CA CYS A 13 -1.31 10.42 7.07
C CYS A 13 -0.26 11.15 7.90
N HIS A 14 -0.44 11.20 9.22
CA HIS A 14 0.53 11.85 10.10
C HIS A 14 1.89 11.17 10.03
N GLN A 15 1.92 9.84 9.97
CA GLN A 15 3.18 9.10 9.87
C GLN A 15 3.90 9.41 8.56
N VAL A 16 3.16 9.47 7.45
CA VAL A 16 3.75 9.81 6.16
C VAL A 16 4.25 11.24 6.15
N ASP A 17 3.46 12.18 6.68
CA ASP A 17 3.82 13.60 6.66
C ASP A 17 5.00 13.91 7.58
N ALA A 18 5.16 13.15 8.65
CA ALA A 18 6.28 13.31 9.56
C ALA A 18 7.60 12.77 9.00
N ALA A 19 7.52 11.92 7.98
CA ALA A 19 8.71 11.31 7.39
C ALA A 19 9.42 12.29 6.46
N LEU A 20 10.72 12.08 6.28
CA LEU A 20 11.54 12.90 5.38
C LEU A 20 11.40 12.34 3.96
N LEU A 21 10.30 12.67 3.32
CA LEU A 21 9.96 12.19 1.98
C LEU A 21 9.74 13.35 1.02
N THR A 22 10.10 13.15 -0.24
CA THR A 22 9.67 14.06 -1.30
C THR A 22 8.20 13.80 -1.61
N SER A 23 7.58 14.73 -2.40
CA SER A 23 6.17 14.55 -2.78
C SER A 23 5.93 13.23 -3.49
N ARG A 24 6.89 12.81 -4.31
CA ARG A 24 6.80 11.54 -5.04
C ARG A 24 6.75 10.35 -4.10
N GLU A 25 7.69 10.28 -3.15
CA GLU A 25 7.72 9.18 -2.19
C GLU A 25 6.53 9.23 -1.24
N LYS A 26 6.02 10.41 -0.92
CA LYS A 26 4.81 10.51 -0.10
C LYS A 26 3.63 9.83 -0.78
N PHE A 27 3.42 10.09 -2.05
CA PHE A 27 2.33 9.45 -2.78
C PHE A 27 2.55 7.93 -2.85
N THR A 28 3.76 7.52 -3.22
CA THR A 28 4.08 6.10 -3.35
C THR A 28 3.91 5.35 -2.04
N SER A 29 4.36 5.95 -0.92
CA SER A 29 4.22 5.32 0.38
C SER A 29 2.76 5.23 0.81
N ARG A 30 1.93 6.23 0.48
CA ARG A 30 0.51 6.17 0.77
C ARG A 30 -0.17 5.02 0.03
N VAL A 31 0.16 4.84 -1.24
CA VAL A 31 -0.38 3.73 -2.03
C VAL A 31 0.07 2.39 -1.43
N ALA A 32 1.34 2.28 -1.06
CA ALA A 32 1.87 1.05 -0.49
C ALA A 32 1.20 0.72 0.85
N ILE A 33 0.94 1.72 1.69
CA ILE A 33 0.25 1.52 2.96
C ILE A 33 -1.19 1.05 2.72
N TYR A 34 -1.89 1.69 1.78
CA TYR A 34 -3.24 1.25 1.42
C TYR A 34 -3.21 -0.19 0.91
N ALA A 35 -2.27 -0.51 0.02
CA ALA A 35 -2.14 -1.84 -0.54
C ALA A 35 -1.89 -2.87 0.56
N LEU A 36 -0.99 -2.57 1.48
CA LEU A 36 -0.66 -3.47 2.59
C LEU A 36 -1.91 -3.77 3.42
N ARG A 37 -2.64 -2.74 3.82
CA ARG A 37 -3.84 -2.89 4.62
C ARG A 37 -4.93 -3.67 3.86
N SER A 38 -5.12 -3.33 2.60
CA SER A 38 -6.13 -3.97 1.77
C SER A 38 -5.80 -5.44 1.54
N LEU A 39 -4.54 -5.76 1.24
CA LEU A 39 -4.13 -7.14 1.02
C LEU A 39 -4.32 -7.99 2.27
N LYS A 40 -4.00 -7.44 3.44
CA LYS A 40 -4.25 -8.15 4.70
C LYS A 40 -5.74 -8.43 4.91
N THR A 41 -6.57 -7.44 4.61
CA THR A 41 -8.02 -7.57 4.73
C THR A 41 -8.56 -8.64 3.78
N ILE A 42 -8.13 -8.59 2.51
CA ILE A 42 -8.59 -9.55 1.52
C ILE A 42 -8.18 -10.97 1.90
N ALA A 43 -6.92 -11.13 2.31
CA ALA A 43 -6.41 -12.44 2.70
C ALA A 43 -7.19 -13.02 3.88
N THR A 44 -7.51 -12.18 4.86
CA THR A 44 -8.32 -12.60 6.00
C THR A 44 -9.72 -13.03 5.56
N GLN A 45 -10.35 -12.26 4.67
CA GLN A 45 -11.68 -12.57 4.16
C GLN A 45 -11.69 -13.86 3.34
N GLN A 46 -10.62 -14.10 2.58
CA GLN A 46 -10.50 -15.30 1.75
C GLN A 46 -9.92 -16.49 2.52
N ASN A 47 -9.53 -16.28 3.76
CA ASN A 47 -8.93 -17.30 4.60
C ASN A 47 -7.70 -17.93 3.96
N CYS A 48 -6.81 -17.08 3.43
CA CYS A 48 -5.59 -17.51 2.75
C CYS A 48 -4.48 -16.49 3.01
N THR A 49 -3.30 -16.76 2.45
CA THR A 49 -2.18 -15.82 2.54
C THR A 49 -2.26 -14.80 1.40
N ILE A 50 -1.56 -13.67 1.58
CA ILE A 50 -1.49 -12.65 0.52
C ILE A 50 -0.90 -13.25 -0.75
N LYS A 51 0.09 -14.10 -0.61
CA LYS A 51 0.75 -14.76 -1.74
C LYS A 51 -0.21 -15.59 -2.59
N GLN A 52 -1.26 -16.10 -1.97
CA GLN A 52 -2.27 -16.94 -2.64
C GLN A 52 -3.35 -16.14 -3.34
N LEU A 53 -3.40 -14.83 -3.14
CA LEU A 53 -4.42 -13.98 -3.76
C LEU A 53 -4.17 -13.84 -5.25
N SER A 54 -5.25 -13.97 -6.05
CA SER A 54 -5.17 -13.71 -7.48
C SER A 54 -5.32 -12.23 -7.75
N GLN A 55 -4.80 -11.78 -8.90
CA GLN A 55 -4.98 -10.40 -9.33
C GLN A 55 -6.45 -10.04 -9.47
N GLU A 56 -7.25 -10.97 -9.97
CA GLU A 56 -8.68 -10.75 -10.14
C GLU A 56 -9.38 -10.50 -8.81
N THR A 57 -9.06 -11.29 -7.79
CA THR A 57 -9.63 -11.10 -6.45
C THR A 57 -9.29 -9.73 -5.90
N ILE A 58 -8.03 -9.32 -6.03
CA ILE A 58 -7.57 -8.02 -5.54
C ILE A 58 -8.28 -6.90 -6.29
N THR A 59 -8.33 -6.97 -7.61
CA THR A 59 -8.97 -5.95 -8.44
C THR A 59 -10.44 -5.80 -8.10
N ASN A 60 -11.15 -6.92 -7.98
CA ASN A 60 -12.58 -6.89 -7.66
C ASN A 60 -12.83 -6.28 -6.29
N TRP A 61 -11.99 -6.59 -5.32
CA TRP A 61 -12.14 -6.03 -3.98
C TRP A 61 -11.97 -4.52 -4.00
N ILE A 62 -10.95 -4.02 -4.72
CA ILE A 62 -10.70 -2.58 -4.81
C ILE A 62 -11.84 -1.86 -5.51
N HIS A 63 -12.39 -2.46 -6.57
CA HIS A 63 -13.56 -1.89 -7.27
C HIS A 63 -14.77 -1.75 -6.36
N SER A 64 -14.84 -2.56 -5.31
CA SER A 64 -15.96 -2.56 -4.37
C SER A 64 -15.66 -1.81 -3.08
N ASP A 65 -14.47 -1.25 -2.93
CA ASP A 65 -14.06 -0.59 -1.68
C ASP A 65 -14.79 0.72 -1.52
N PRO A 66 -15.68 0.84 -0.52
CA PRO A 66 -16.45 2.08 -0.32
C PRO A 66 -15.60 3.24 0.18
N SER A 67 -14.40 2.99 0.68
CA SER A 67 -13.51 4.06 1.14
C SER A 67 -12.89 4.85 -0.01
N LEU A 68 -12.93 4.30 -1.23
CA LEU A 68 -12.41 4.97 -2.41
C LEU A 68 -13.52 5.74 -3.11
N GLN A 69 -13.23 7.00 -3.44
CA GLN A 69 -14.15 7.80 -4.24
C GLN A 69 -13.94 7.50 -5.72
N GLU A 70 -15.04 7.29 -6.43
CA GLU A 70 -14.97 7.06 -7.86
C GLU A 70 -15.10 8.38 -8.61
N THR A 71 -14.42 8.49 -9.74
CA THR A 71 -14.57 9.63 -10.63
C THR A 71 -15.86 9.51 -11.43
N GLN A 72 -16.29 10.63 -12.04
CA GLN A 72 -17.55 10.64 -12.80
C GLN A 72 -17.52 9.68 -13.98
N ASP A 73 -16.36 9.46 -14.57
CA ASP A 73 -16.24 8.55 -15.70
C ASP A 73 -16.00 7.09 -15.27
N GLY A 74 -15.93 6.82 -13.98
CA GLY A 74 -15.79 5.46 -13.47
C GLY A 74 -14.41 4.86 -13.65
N SER A 75 -13.39 5.67 -13.95
CA SER A 75 -12.07 5.14 -14.27
C SER A 75 -11.11 5.07 -13.09
N PHE A 76 -11.39 5.78 -12.00
CA PHE A 76 -10.43 5.89 -10.90
C PHE A 76 -10.12 4.54 -10.25
N ARG A 77 -11.15 3.78 -9.92
CA ARG A 77 -10.94 2.49 -9.22
C ARG A 77 -10.16 1.50 -10.07
N GLY A 78 -10.43 1.49 -11.38
CA GLY A 78 -9.67 0.64 -12.29
C GLY A 78 -8.20 1.05 -12.35
N PHE A 79 -7.94 2.35 -12.48
CA PHE A 79 -6.59 2.88 -12.49
C PHE A 79 -5.89 2.59 -11.16
N PHE A 80 -6.57 2.85 -10.06
CA PHE A 80 -6.00 2.67 -8.72
C PHE A 80 -5.70 1.20 -8.43
N SER A 81 -6.53 0.27 -8.92
CA SER A 81 -6.28 -1.15 -8.73
C SER A 81 -4.99 -1.58 -9.42
N GLN A 82 -4.68 -1.01 -10.59
CA GLN A 82 -3.42 -1.30 -11.27
C GLN A 82 -2.22 -0.79 -10.46
N ILE A 83 -2.35 0.39 -9.85
CA ILE A 83 -1.29 0.95 -9.01
C ILE A 83 -1.08 0.05 -7.78
N VAL A 84 -2.15 -0.43 -7.17
CA VAL A 84 -2.06 -1.32 -6.01
C VAL A 84 -1.38 -2.63 -6.38
N LEU A 85 -1.74 -3.21 -7.52
CA LEU A 85 -1.07 -4.42 -7.99
C LEU A 85 0.43 -4.18 -8.17
N GLY A 86 0.80 -2.99 -8.67
CA GLY A 86 2.20 -2.62 -8.82
C GLY A 86 2.93 -2.46 -7.49
N ALA A 87 2.21 -2.21 -6.40
CA ALA A 87 2.84 -2.06 -5.08
C ALA A 87 3.21 -3.40 -4.44
N ILE A 88 2.69 -4.51 -4.95
CA ILE A 88 2.99 -5.82 -4.37
C ILE A 88 4.48 -6.13 -4.43
N ARG A 89 5.14 -5.81 -5.53
CA ARG A 89 6.57 -6.08 -5.67
C ARG A 89 7.41 -5.31 -4.65
N PRO A 90 7.25 -3.99 -4.47
CA PRO A 90 7.96 -3.29 -3.40
C PRO A 90 7.63 -3.82 -2.02
N LEU A 91 6.38 -4.17 -1.74
CA LEU A 91 6.01 -4.73 -0.45
C LEU A 91 6.70 -6.07 -0.21
N GLN A 92 6.83 -6.91 -1.23
CA GLN A 92 7.53 -8.17 -1.11
C GLN A 92 9.03 -7.92 -0.85
N ALA A 93 9.61 -6.90 -1.48
CA ALA A 93 11.00 -6.53 -1.23
C ALA A 93 11.19 -6.10 0.22
N ILE A 94 10.26 -5.32 0.76
CA ILE A 94 10.32 -4.91 2.17
C ILE A 94 10.21 -6.13 3.08
N ALA A 95 9.32 -7.06 2.76
CA ALA A 95 9.15 -8.28 3.54
C ALA A 95 10.42 -9.14 3.54
N ASN A 96 11.09 -9.21 2.39
CA ASN A 96 12.31 -10.02 2.26
C ASN A 96 13.51 -9.38 2.95
N ASN A 97 13.54 -8.04 3.01
CA ASN A 97 14.67 -7.28 3.54
C ASN A 97 14.47 -6.84 4.97
N GLY A 98 13.42 -7.32 5.63
CA GLY A 98 13.20 -7.02 7.04
C GLY A 98 14.42 -7.41 7.86
N ALA A 99 14.81 -6.55 8.81
CA ALA A 99 15.97 -6.79 9.66
C ALA A 99 15.81 -8.11 10.40
N ASP A 100 16.86 -8.92 10.36
CA ASP A 100 16.93 -10.19 11.10
C ASP A 100 15.84 -11.19 10.74
N GLY A 101 15.31 -11.13 9.51
CA GLY A 101 14.26 -12.03 9.08
C GLY A 101 12.94 -11.81 9.81
N GLU A 102 12.74 -10.61 10.32
CA GLU A 102 11.60 -10.24 11.14
C GLU A 102 10.25 -10.54 10.47
N ASN A 103 10.18 -10.39 9.16
CA ASN A 103 8.95 -10.60 8.42
C ASN A 103 8.84 -11.98 7.78
N ASP A 104 9.89 -12.80 7.84
CA ASP A 104 9.94 -14.14 7.24
C ASP A 104 9.56 -14.13 5.75
N GLY A 105 9.80 -13.01 5.05
CA GLY A 105 9.42 -12.89 3.66
C GLY A 105 7.93 -12.78 3.41
N ALA A 106 7.12 -12.60 4.46
CA ALA A 106 5.67 -12.53 4.34
C ALA A 106 5.20 -11.07 4.38
N ILE A 107 4.47 -10.66 3.34
CA ILE A 107 3.91 -9.30 3.29
C ILE A 107 2.99 -9.05 4.49
N GLU A 108 2.30 -10.09 4.96
CA GLU A 108 1.41 -10.00 6.13
C GLU A 108 2.11 -9.43 7.36
N ASN A 109 3.42 -9.60 7.46
CA ASN A 109 4.18 -9.17 8.63
C ASN A 109 4.81 -7.79 8.45
N VAL A 110 4.67 -7.18 7.27
CA VAL A 110 5.19 -5.83 7.03
C VAL A 110 4.35 -4.82 7.80
N THR A 111 5.02 -3.84 8.42
CA THR A 111 4.35 -2.77 9.16
C THR A 111 4.37 -1.47 8.39
N VAL A 112 3.48 -0.55 8.77
CA VAL A 112 3.45 0.80 8.18
C VAL A 112 4.80 1.49 8.39
N ALA A 113 5.40 1.35 9.57
CA ALA A 113 6.70 1.95 9.85
C ALA A 113 7.78 1.44 8.91
N GLN A 114 7.75 0.15 8.58
CA GLN A 114 8.72 -0.43 7.64
C GLN A 114 8.53 0.11 6.23
N VAL A 115 7.29 0.31 5.80
CA VAL A 115 7.00 0.90 4.49
C VAL A 115 7.57 2.31 4.42
N ILE A 116 7.31 3.13 5.43
CA ILE A 116 7.79 4.51 5.47
C ILE A 116 9.31 4.54 5.48
N ALA A 117 9.96 3.70 6.30
CA ALA A 117 11.41 3.65 6.37
C ALA A 117 12.03 3.26 5.03
N HIS A 118 11.39 2.35 4.30
CA HIS A 118 11.85 1.94 2.97
C HIS A 118 11.90 3.15 2.01
N TYR A 119 10.82 3.93 1.97
CA TYR A 119 10.76 5.08 1.07
C TYR A 119 11.61 6.24 1.54
N GLU A 120 11.81 6.42 2.86
CA GLU A 120 12.78 7.38 3.37
C GLU A 120 14.19 7.06 2.91
N ALA A 121 14.55 5.78 2.93
CA ALA A 121 15.87 5.36 2.47
C ALA A 121 16.04 5.66 0.97
N GLN A 122 14.99 5.45 0.18
CA GLN A 122 15.03 5.77 -1.24
C GLN A 122 15.15 7.27 -1.48
N ALA A 123 14.43 8.08 -0.70
CA ALA A 123 14.51 9.53 -0.82
C ALA A 123 15.92 10.03 -0.50
N LYS A 124 16.56 9.48 0.53
CA LYS A 124 17.93 9.86 0.88
C LYS A 124 18.92 9.45 -0.21
N ALA A 125 18.71 8.29 -0.82
CA ALA A 125 19.59 7.81 -1.89
C ALA A 125 19.49 8.68 -3.15
N SER A 126 18.41 9.44 -3.30
CA SER A 126 18.18 10.31 -4.46
C SER A 126 18.78 11.70 -4.31
N LEU A 127 19.29 12.04 -3.13
CA LEU A 127 19.86 13.36 -2.86
C LEU A 127 21.27 13.52 -3.43
#